data_850b5d9e5a1b7d60641b038f8aff488a
#
_entry.id   850b5d9e5a1b7d60641b038f8aff488a
#
_cell.length_a   1.000
_cell.length_b   1.000
_cell.length_c   1.000
_cell.angle_alpha   90.00
_cell.angle_beta   90.00
_cell.angle_gamma   90.00
#
_symmetry.space_group_name_H-M   'P 1'
#
loop_
_entity.id
_entity.type
_entity.pdbx_description
1 polymer ?
#
loop_
_entity_poly.entity_id
_entity_poly.type
_entity_poly.pdbx_seq_one_letter_code
_entity_poly.pdbx_strand_id
1 'polypeptide(L)'
;GTGRQTLVKNKTSNDNYYLLTLAAIAEEIKNRKAERKTEVILAVGLPLSSFGREKQGFREYLLRKEQPVRFLYESEWYEIQIKDVKLFPQGYSALALHPEYLKNEPSVLLVDIGGWTVDLMRLDNAVPNAATCRSLELGVIRCIDETAEQVRRNTGLSVTETQIERVLRGETCSMAEDARVVIQENGRKYIERILSA
;
A
#
# COMPACT_ATOMS: atom_id res chain seq x y z
N GLY A 1 -10.60 -17.50 -0.40
CA GLY A 1 -10.11 -17.45 0.97
C GLY A 1 -9.67 -16.05 1.32
N THR A 2 -10.32 -15.45 2.29
CA THR A 2 -10.01 -14.12 2.84
C THR A 2 -8.86 -14.24 3.85
N GLY A 3 -7.66 -14.61 3.38
CA GLY A 3 -6.47 -14.61 4.22
C GLY A 3 -5.84 -13.22 4.22
N ARG A 4 -5.74 -12.56 5.38
CA ARG A 4 -4.88 -11.39 5.55
C ARG A 4 -3.44 -11.78 5.21
N GLN A 5 -2.80 -11.07 4.29
CA GLN A 5 -1.37 -11.26 4.05
C GLN A 5 -0.60 -10.84 5.30
N THR A 6 0.25 -11.72 5.79
CA THR A 6 1.21 -11.38 6.86
C THR A 6 2.17 -10.31 6.33
N LEU A 7 2.50 -9.33 7.18
CA LEU A 7 3.48 -8.29 6.84
C LEU A 7 4.84 -8.95 6.55
N VAL A 8 5.22 -9.05 5.31
CA VAL A 8 6.55 -9.54 4.93
C VAL A 8 7.49 -8.35 4.96
N LYS A 9 8.29 -8.24 6.02
CA LYS A 9 9.26 -7.15 6.21
C LYS A 9 10.34 -7.10 5.12
N ASN A 10 10.60 -8.21 4.43
CA ASN A 10 11.56 -8.28 3.33
C ASN A 10 10.89 -8.85 2.08
N LYS A 11 10.57 -7.99 1.11
CA LYS A 11 9.88 -8.36 -0.14
C LYS A 11 10.70 -9.28 -1.04
N THR A 12 12.02 -9.36 -0.82
CA THR A 12 12.95 -10.18 -1.63
C THR A 12 13.18 -11.58 -1.05
N SER A 13 12.60 -11.88 0.12
CA SER A 13 12.86 -13.14 0.84
C SER A 13 12.11 -14.35 0.29
N ASN A 14 11.12 -14.15 -0.58
CA ASN A 14 10.38 -15.24 -1.21
C ASN A 14 9.90 -14.88 -2.63
N ASP A 15 9.52 -15.88 -3.41
CA ASP A 15 9.08 -15.71 -4.79
C ASP A 15 7.66 -15.16 -4.94
N ASN A 16 6.87 -15.09 -3.87
CA ASN A 16 5.47 -14.68 -3.96
C ASN A 16 5.31 -13.27 -4.54
N TYR A 17 6.20 -12.35 -4.14
CA TYR A 17 6.14 -10.98 -4.65
C TYR A 17 6.47 -10.91 -6.15
N TYR A 18 7.43 -11.73 -6.58
CA TYR A 18 7.79 -11.85 -8.00
C TYR A 18 6.65 -12.47 -8.81
N LEU A 19 6.01 -13.52 -8.32
CA LEU A 19 4.87 -14.15 -8.98
C LEU A 19 3.68 -13.19 -9.10
N LEU A 20 3.39 -12.41 -8.07
CA LEU A 20 2.36 -11.36 -8.13
C LEU A 20 2.72 -10.27 -9.15
N THR A 21 3.99 -9.92 -9.26
CA THR A 21 4.47 -8.96 -10.28
C THR A 21 4.25 -9.52 -11.70
N LEU A 22 4.57 -10.79 -11.95
CA LEU A 22 4.31 -11.43 -13.24
C LEU A 22 2.82 -11.50 -13.56
N ALA A 23 1.96 -11.80 -12.58
CA ALA A 23 0.51 -11.80 -12.76
C ALA A 23 -0.01 -10.38 -13.10
N ALA A 24 0.49 -9.36 -12.43
CA ALA A 24 0.12 -7.97 -12.73
C ALA A 24 0.56 -7.54 -14.14
N ILE A 25 1.76 -7.96 -14.58
CA ILE A 25 2.23 -7.71 -15.95
C ILE A 25 1.32 -8.41 -16.97
N ALA A 26 0.97 -9.67 -16.73
CA ALA A 26 0.09 -10.42 -17.63
C ALA A 26 -1.29 -9.78 -17.74
N GLU A 27 -1.87 -9.33 -16.63
CA GLU A 27 -3.15 -8.63 -16.62
C GLU A 27 -3.09 -7.31 -17.40
N GLU A 28 -2.00 -6.54 -17.26
CA GLU A 28 -1.83 -5.29 -18.00
C GLU A 28 -1.67 -5.53 -19.50
N ILE A 29 -0.91 -6.56 -19.91
CA ILE A 29 -0.78 -6.97 -21.31
C ILE A 29 -2.14 -7.34 -21.89
N LYS A 30 -2.93 -8.11 -21.15
CA LYS A 30 -4.29 -8.52 -21.52
C LYS A 30 -5.21 -7.30 -21.70
N ASN A 31 -5.20 -6.38 -20.74
CA ASN A 31 -6.00 -5.15 -20.78
C ASN A 31 -5.64 -4.25 -21.97
N ARG A 32 -4.36 -4.15 -22.28
CA ARG A 32 -3.87 -3.39 -23.45
C ARG A 32 -3.99 -4.15 -24.78
N LYS A 33 -4.37 -5.43 -24.75
CA LYS A 33 -4.35 -6.32 -25.92
C LYS A 33 -2.98 -6.34 -26.62
N ALA A 34 -1.91 -6.26 -25.83
CA ALA A 34 -0.54 -6.28 -26.32
C ALA A 34 -0.05 -7.71 -26.56
N GLU A 35 1.10 -7.83 -27.24
CA GLU A 35 1.71 -9.14 -27.49
C GLU A 35 2.19 -9.80 -26.21
N ARG A 36 1.91 -11.10 -26.04
CA ARG A 36 2.28 -11.90 -24.87
C ARG A 36 3.78 -12.19 -24.79
N LYS A 37 4.50 -12.01 -25.88
CA LYS A 37 5.96 -11.99 -25.91
C LYS A 37 6.43 -10.54 -26.04
N THR A 38 6.90 -9.98 -24.93
CA THR A 38 7.21 -8.55 -24.90
C THR A 38 8.29 -8.19 -23.87
N GLU A 39 8.90 -7.05 -24.07
CA GLU A 39 9.80 -6.42 -23.13
C GLU A 39 9.04 -5.37 -22.33
N VAL A 40 9.32 -5.30 -21.02
CA VAL A 40 8.65 -4.37 -20.13
C VAL A 40 9.66 -3.56 -19.31
N ILE A 41 9.29 -2.33 -19.00
CA ILE A 41 9.93 -1.50 -17.98
C ILE A 41 8.94 -1.39 -16.83
N LEU A 42 9.37 -1.77 -15.63
CA LEU A 42 8.54 -1.71 -14.44
C LEU A 42 8.70 -0.38 -13.73
N ALA A 43 7.60 0.24 -13.34
CA ALA A 43 7.54 1.31 -12.34
C ALA A 43 6.97 0.71 -11.05
N VAL A 44 7.75 0.68 -9.98
CA VAL A 44 7.37 0.04 -8.73
C VAL A 44 7.64 0.92 -7.53
N GLY A 45 6.76 0.83 -6.53
CA GLY A 45 6.86 1.58 -5.28
C GLY A 45 7.53 0.78 -4.18
N LEU A 46 8.42 1.43 -3.42
CA LEU A 46 8.94 0.93 -2.16
C LEU A 46 8.50 1.84 -1.01
N PRO A 47 8.26 1.27 0.20
CA PRO A 47 8.02 2.10 1.37
C PRO A 47 9.14 3.10 1.58
N LEU A 48 8.77 4.33 1.93
CA LEU A 48 9.72 5.41 2.09
C LEU A 48 10.79 5.12 3.13
N SER A 49 10.39 4.51 4.25
CA SER A 49 11.28 4.13 5.36
C SER A 49 12.39 3.13 4.98
N SER A 50 12.16 2.34 3.93
CA SER A 50 13.12 1.33 3.46
C SER A 50 13.74 1.68 2.10
N PHE A 51 13.25 2.71 1.41
CA PHE A 51 13.62 3.04 0.04
C PHE A 51 15.13 3.15 -0.18
N GLY A 52 15.84 3.91 0.66
CA GLY A 52 17.29 4.09 0.53
C GLY A 52 18.07 2.79 0.67
N ARG A 53 17.64 1.92 1.59
CA ARG A 53 18.32 0.66 1.93
C ARG A 53 17.99 -0.47 0.95
N GLU A 54 16.75 -0.55 0.48
CA GLU A 54 16.24 -1.73 -0.23
C GLU A 54 16.17 -1.55 -1.75
N LYS A 55 16.26 -0.31 -2.26
CA LYS A 55 16.05 -0.01 -3.68
C LYS A 55 16.92 -0.84 -4.63
N GLN A 56 18.20 -1.02 -4.32
CA GLN A 56 19.09 -1.76 -5.20
C GLN A 56 18.78 -3.26 -5.18
N GLY A 57 18.70 -3.87 -4.00
CA GLY A 57 18.37 -5.29 -3.87
C GLY A 57 16.99 -5.63 -4.44
N PHE A 58 16.01 -4.73 -4.32
CA PHE A 58 14.69 -4.93 -4.88
C PHE A 58 14.70 -4.83 -6.42
N ARG A 59 15.49 -3.90 -6.98
CA ARG A 59 15.70 -3.81 -8.43
C ARG A 59 16.32 -5.10 -8.99
N GLU A 60 17.39 -5.60 -8.37
CA GLU A 60 18.07 -6.84 -8.77
C GLU A 60 17.14 -8.06 -8.64
N TYR A 61 16.34 -8.12 -7.57
CA TYR A 61 15.33 -9.16 -7.36
C TYR A 61 14.30 -9.22 -8.50
N LEU A 62 13.81 -8.08 -8.98
CA LEU A 62 12.83 -8.03 -10.06
C LEU A 62 13.44 -8.30 -11.44
N LEU A 63 14.69 -7.87 -11.69
CA LEU A 63 15.38 -8.09 -12.96
C LEU A 63 15.76 -9.55 -13.20
N ARG A 64 16.00 -10.33 -12.14
CA ARG A 64 16.38 -11.75 -12.22
C ARG A 64 17.39 -12.07 -13.33
N LYS A 65 18.50 -11.36 -13.39
CA LYS A 65 19.59 -11.50 -14.38
C LYS A 65 19.17 -11.21 -15.82
N GLU A 66 18.16 -10.41 -16.01
CA GLU A 66 17.72 -9.91 -17.34
C GLU A 66 17.33 -11.00 -18.34
N GLN A 67 16.97 -12.20 -17.86
CA GLN A 67 16.53 -13.29 -18.73
C GLN A 67 15.01 -13.26 -18.93
N PRO A 68 14.53 -13.62 -20.14
CA PRO A 68 13.11 -13.79 -20.38
C PRO A 68 12.52 -14.86 -19.45
N VAL A 69 11.36 -14.56 -18.88
CA VAL A 69 10.61 -15.48 -18.03
C VAL A 69 9.38 -15.95 -18.78
N ARG A 70 9.22 -17.26 -18.89
CA ARG A 70 8.04 -17.88 -19.47
C ARG A 70 7.15 -18.46 -18.37
N PHE A 71 5.87 -18.08 -18.37
CA PHE A 71 4.92 -18.52 -17.36
C PHE A 71 3.50 -18.62 -17.93
N LEU A 72 2.65 -19.38 -17.23
CA LEU A 72 1.25 -19.57 -17.55
C LEU A 72 0.39 -18.65 -16.65
N TYR A 73 -0.48 -17.87 -17.24
CA TYR A 73 -1.47 -17.06 -16.52
C TYR A 73 -2.84 -17.22 -17.21
N GLU A 74 -3.87 -17.62 -16.46
CA GLU A 74 -5.23 -17.90 -16.97
C GLU A 74 -5.25 -18.79 -18.22
N SER A 75 -4.47 -19.86 -18.22
CA SER A 75 -4.33 -20.84 -19.32
C SER A 75 -3.65 -20.30 -20.59
N GLU A 76 -3.06 -19.12 -20.54
CA GLU A 76 -2.33 -18.50 -21.65
C GLU A 76 -0.85 -18.34 -21.33
N TRP A 77 0.02 -18.60 -22.30
CA TRP A 77 1.46 -18.47 -22.15
C TRP A 77 1.93 -17.04 -22.37
N TYR A 78 2.76 -16.54 -21.47
CA TYR A 78 3.47 -15.27 -21.57
C TYR A 78 4.97 -15.49 -21.56
N GLU A 79 5.71 -14.68 -22.33
CA GLU A 79 7.17 -14.63 -22.34
C GLU A 79 7.60 -13.17 -22.17
N ILE A 80 8.08 -12.84 -20.98
CA ILE A 80 8.32 -11.45 -20.57
C ILE A 80 9.80 -11.25 -20.26
N GLN A 81 10.39 -10.21 -20.82
CA GLN A 81 11.69 -9.73 -20.38
C GLN A 81 11.57 -8.40 -19.67
N ILE A 82 11.91 -8.35 -18.39
CA ILE A 82 12.01 -7.10 -17.64
C ILE A 82 13.33 -6.44 -17.99
N LYS A 83 13.30 -5.36 -18.78
CA LYS A 83 14.50 -4.65 -19.24
C LYS A 83 15.03 -3.66 -18.21
N ASP A 84 14.14 -3.04 -17.47
CA ASP A 84 14.53 -2.09 -16.43
C ASP A 84 13.45 -2.00 -15.35
N VAL A 85 13.86 -1.56 -14.17
CA VAL A 85 12.99 -1.33 -13.02
C VAL A 85 13.25 0.07 -12.48
N LYS A 86 12.25 0.94 -12.60
CA LYS A 86 12.24 2.27 -12.01
C LYS A 86 11.58 2.22 -10.65
N LEU A 87 12.29 2.66 -9.62
CA LEU A 87 11.84 2.62 -8.24
C LEU A 87 11.46 4.01 -7.76
N PHE A 88 10.30 4.09 -7.13
CA PHE A 88 9.76 5.33 -6.58
C PHE A 88 9.39 5.11 -5.11
N PRO A 89 9.52 6.13 -4.25
CA PRO A 89 8.91 6.08 -2.92
C PRO A 89 7.39 5.95 -3.05
N GLN A 90 6.77 5.08 -2.26
CA GLN A 90 5.31 4.96 -2.20
C GLN A 90 4.69 6.32 -1.84
N GLY A 91 3.51 6.61 -2.41
CA GLY A 91 2.83 7.89 -2.25
C GLY A 91 3.39 9.02 -3.14
N TYR A 92 4.70 9.03 -3.46
CA TYR A 92 5.28 10.10 -4.31
C TYR A 92 4.66 10.14 -5.71
N SER A 93 4.30 9.00 -6.26
CA SER A 93 3.64 8.91 -7.57
C SER A 93 2.27 9.61 -7.61
N ALA A 94 1.55 9.66 -6.48
CA ALA A 94 0.30 10.40 -6.38
C ALA A 94 0.54 11.92 -6.53
N LEU A 95 1.62 12.45 -5.95
CA LEU A 95 2.00 13.86 -6.13
C LEU A 95 2.43 14.19 -7.56
N ALA A 96 3.00 13.22 -8.28
CA ALA A 96 3.38 13.42 -9.68
C ALA A 96 2.16 13.64 -10.61
N LEU A 97 0.97 13.16 -10.20
CA LEU A 97 -0.29 13.44 -10.89
C LEU A 97 -0.85 14.84 -10.59
N HIS A 98 -0.32 15.51 -9.56
CA HIS A 98 -0.74 16.82 -9.09
C HIS A 98 0.46 17.78 -9.01
N PRO A 99 1.12 18.07 -10.15
CA PRO A 99 2.33 18.91 -10.16
C PRO A 99 2.10 20.35 -9.68
N GLU A 100 0.85 20.80 -9.66
CA GLU A 100 0.45 22.11 -9.14
C GLU A 100 0.79 22.27 -7.64
N TYR A 101 0.61 21.24 -6.83
CA TYR A 101 1.00 21.30 -5.42
C TYR A 101 2.51 21.46 -5.24
N LEU A 102 3.29 20.79 -6.06
CA LEU A 102 4.75 20.85 -5.99
C LEU A 102 5.33 22.16 -6.49
N LYS A 103 4.61 22.88 -7.38
CA LYS A 103 5.07 24.14 -7.96
C LYS A 103 4.66 25.35 -7.12
N ASN A 104 3.48 25.29 -6.53
CA ASN A 104 2.86 26.46 -5.90
C ASN A 104 3.11 26.53 -4.38
N GLU A 105 3.42 25.36 -3.78
CA GLU A 105 3.58 25.28 -2.33
C GLU A 105 5.06 25.11 -1.93
N PRO A 106 5.58 25.93 -1.02
CA PRO A 106 6.97 25.81 -0.56
C PRO A 106 7.21 24.53 0.24
N SER A 107 6.15 23.97 0.83
CA SER A 107 6.20 22.72 1.59
C SER A 107 4.89 21.95 1.44
N VAL A 108 5.01 20.65 1.16
CA VAL A 108 3.88 19.72 1.04
C VAL A 108 4.10 18.54 1.97
N LEU A 109 3.09 18.21 2.76
CA LEU A 109 3.06 16.98 3.56
C LEU A 109 2.21 15.93 2.85
N LEU A 110 2.84 14.84 2.47
CA LEU A 110 2.16 13.64 1.99
C LEU A 110 1.89 12.70 3.16
N VAL A 111 0.64 12.27 3.31
CA VAL A 111 0.20 11.26 4.28
C VAL A 111 -0.38 10.09 3.49
N ASP A 112 0.32 8.96 3.47
CA ASP A 112 -0.12 7.73 2.82
C ASP A 112 -0.63 6.74 3.88
N ILE A 113 -1.94 6.55 3.94
CA ILE A 113 -2.59 5.67 4.92
C ILE A 113 -2.80 4.30 4.27
N GLY A 114 -1.86 3.40 4.51
CA GLY A 114 -1.92 2.03 4.05
C GLY A 114 -2.64 1.07 5.01
N GLY A 115 -2.69 -0.20 4.64
CA GLY A 115 -3.28 -1.24 5.49
C GLY A 115 -2.51 -1.45 6.80
N TRP A 116 -1.18 -1.46 6.76
CA TRP A 116 -0.32 -1.73 7.91
C TRP A 116 0.38 -0.50 8.47
N THR A 117 0.76 0.44 7.59
CA THR A 117 1.53 1.63 7.95
C THR A 117 0.82 2.90 7.51
N VAL A 118 1.16 3.99 8.18
CA VAL A 118 0.97 5.34 7.71
C VAL A 118 2.35 5.90 7.41
N ASP A 119 2.58 6.26 6.15
CA ASP A 119 3.84 6.83 5.71
C ASP A 119 3.69 8.35 5.56
N LEU A 120 4.59 9.08 6.22
CA LEU A 120 4.64 10.53 6.22
C LEU A 120 5.86 10.99 5.43
N MET A 121 5.65 11.86 4.45
CA MET A 121 6.72 12.47 3.66
C MET A 121 6.50 13.97 3.55
N ARG A 122 7.43 14.74 4.03
CA ARG A 122 7.48 16.18 3.76
C ARG A 122 8.38 16.45 2.56
N LEU A 123 7.89 17.27 1.65
CA LEU A 123 8.65 17.82 0.55
C LEU A 123 8.84 19.33 0.79
N ASP A 124 10.06 19.79 0.66
CA ASP A 124 10.40 21.23 0.72
C ASP A 124 10.89 21.64 -0.68
N ASN A 125 10.23 22.63 -1.30
CA ASN A 125 10.48 23.04 -2.68
C ASN A 125 10.51 21.86 -3.67
N ALA A 126 9.50 21.00 -3.59
CA ALA A 126 9.34 19.77 -4.39
C ALA A 126 10.40 18.67 -4.16
N VAL A 127 11.29 18.83 -3.18
CA VAL A 127 12.32 17.83 -2.86
C VAL A 127 11.95 17.09 -1.58
N PRO A 128 11.90 15.74 -1.58
CA PRO A 128 11.65 14.96 -0.37
C PRO A 128 12.70 15.22 0.70
N ASN A 129 12.24 15.60 1.90
CA ASN A 129 13.11 15.80 3.05
C ASN A 129 13.25 14.49 3.83
N ALA A 130 14.31 13.74 3.56
CA ALA A 130 14.53 12.41 4.15
C ALA A 130 14.57 12.41 5.69
N ALA A 131 14.98 13.51 6.33
CA ALA A 131 15.04 13.61 7.78
C ALA A 131 13.64 13.63 8.44
N THR A 132 12.62 14.04 7.69
CA THR A 132 11.23 14.14 8.17
C THR A 132 10.36 12.97 7.75
N CYS A 133 10.88 12.07 6.92
CA CYS A 133 10.15 10.90 6.47
C CYS A 133 10.00 9.88 7.60
N ARG A 134 8.76 9.43 7.82
CA ARG A 134 8.43 8.45 8.87
C ARG A 134 7.45 7.42 8.36
N SER A 135 7.56 6.22 8.91
CA SER A 135 6.60 5.13 8.72
C SER A 135 6.10 4.72 10.10
N LEU A 136 4.81 4.88 10.32
CA LEU A 136 4.14 4.57 11.58
C LEU A 136 3.37 3.26 11.42
N GLU A 137 3.46 2.35 12.39
CA GLU A 137 2.66 1.12 12.40
C GLU A 137 1.22 1.42 12.86
N LEU A 138 0.55 2.35 12.17
CA LEU A 138 -0.80 2.84 12.47
C LEU A 138 -1.73 2.71 11.25
N GLY A 139 -1.54 1.69 10.42
CA GLY A 139 -2.40 1.45 9.26
C GLY A 139 -3.83 1.02 9.63
N VAL A 140 -4.71 1.02 8.63
CA VAL A 140 -6.15 0.78 8.78
C VAL A 140 -6.46 -0.56 9.42
N ILE A 141 -5.70 -1.61 9.14
CA ILE A 141 -5.90 -2.95 9.73
C ILE A 141 -5.78 -2.89 11.24
N ARG A 142 -4.77 -2.19 11.76
CA ARG A 142 -4.60 -2.02 13.20
C ARG A 142 -5.74 -1.20 13.83
N CYS A 143 -6.21 -0.17 13.14
CA CYS A 143 -7.39 0.58 13.57
C CYS A 143 -8.61 -0.33 13.72
N ILE A 144 -8.86 -1.17 12.73
CA ILE A 144 -9.99 -2.11 12.73
C ILE A 144 -9.85 -3.13 13.87
N ASP A 145 -8.66 -3.73 14.06
CA ASP A 145 -8.41 -4.70 15.12
C ASP A 145 -8.58 -4.10 16.53
N GLU A 146 -8.03 -2.92 16.78
CA GLU A 146 -8.19 -2.19 18.03
C GLU A 146 -9.66 -1.82 18.28
N THR A 147 -10.37 -1.40 17.22
CA THR A 147 -11.79 -1.04 17.29
C THR A 147 -12.66 -2.25 17.62
N ALA A 148 -12.44 -3.40 16.96
CA ALA A 148 -13.16 -4.63 17.24
C ALA A 148 -12.99 -5.06 18.71
N GLU A 149 -11.77 -4.96 19.23
CA GLU A 149 -11.49 -5.28 20.63
C GLU A 149 -12.16 -4.31 21.60
N GLN A 150 -12.20 -3.00 21.28
CA GLN A 150 -12.90 -2.00 22.10
C GLN A 150 -14.41 -2.24 22.13
N VAL A 151 -15.03 -2.56 21.00
CA VAL A 151 -16.45 -2.93 20.96
C VAL A 151 -16.72 -4.14 21.83
N ARG A 152 -15.90 -5.19 21.70
CA ARG A 152 -16.06 -6.40 22.50
C ARG A 152 -15.96 -6.12 24.01
N ARG A 153 -15.01 -5.28 24.44
CA ARG A 153 -14.83 -4.92 25.85
C ARG A 153 -15.98 -4.10 26.42
N ASN A 154 -16.50 -3.15 25.64
CA ASN A 154 -17.47 -2.19 26.13
C ASN A 154 -18.91 -2.69 26.03
N THR A 155 -19.23 -3.52 25.04
CA THR A 155 -20.61 -3.94 24.74
C THR A 155 -20.81 -5.46 24.82
N GLY A 156 -19.74 -6.25 24.91
CA GLY A 156 -19.80 -7.71 24.80
C GLY A 156 -20.09 -8.24 23.40
N LEU A 157 -20.27 -7.38 22.41
CA LEU A 157 -20.59 -7.76 21.04
C LEU A 157 -19.34 -8.03 20.22
N SER A 158 -19.46 -8.94 19.25
CA SER A 158 -18.45 -9.16 18.22
C SER A 158 -18.92 -8.50 16.92
N VAL A 159 -18.05 -7.70 16.31
CA VAL A 159 -18.30 -7.02 15.05
C VAL A 159 -17.32 -7.47 13.99
N THR A 160 -17.75 -7.49 12.75
CA THR A 160 -16.91 -7.81 11.60
C THR A 160 -16.14 -6.59 11.11
N GLU A 161 -15.00 -6.83 10.43
CA GLU A 161 -14.22 -5.79 9.75
C GLU A 161 -15.09 -4.92 8.84
N THR A 162 -15.93 -5.54 8.01
CA THR A 162 -16.85 -4.84 7.10
C THR A 162 -17.85 -3.93 7.85
N GLN A 163 -18.35 -4.36 9.03
CA GLN A 163 -19.23 -3.52 9.83
C GLN A 163 -18.52 -2.29 10.37
N ILE A 164 -17.29 -2.46 10.86
CA ILE A 164 -16.46 -1.36 11.34
C ILE A 164 -16.18 -0.37 10.21
N GLU A 165 -15.72 -0.87 9.05
CA GLU A 165 -15.45 -0.02 7.89
C GLU A 165 -16.68 0.80 7.44
N ARG A 166 -17.86 0.17 7.37
CA ARG A 166 -19.10 0.87 6.99
C ARG A 166 -19.40 2.00 7.95
N VAL A 167 -19.30 1.76 9.26
CA VAL A 167 -19.56 2.80 10.27
C VAL A 167 -18.53 3.93 10.17
N LEU A 168 -17.25 3.62 9.99
CA LEU A 168 -16.21 4.63 9.83
C LEU A 168 -16.37 5.48 8.57
N ARG A 169 -16.95 4.90 7.51
CA ARG A 169 -17.30 5.63 6.28
C ARG A 169 -18.61 6.42 6.39
N GLY A 170 -19.33 6.35 7.53
CA GLY A 170 -20.62 6.99 7.69
C GLY A 170 -21.78 6.28 6.97
N GLU A 171 -21.56 5.03 6.53
CA GLU A 171 -22.58 4.23 5.86
C GLU A 171 -23.56 3.62 6.88
N THR A 172 -24.77 3.35 6.42
CA THR A 172 -25.77 2.65 7.24
C THR A 172 -25.35 1.19 7.45
N CYS A 173 -25.39 0.76 8.69
CA CYS A 173 -25.10 -0.61 9.08
C CYS A 173 -26.09 -1.03 10.20
N SER A 174 -26.67 -2.23 10.07
CA SER A 174 -27.50 -2.81 11.13
C SER A 174 -26.62 -3.26 12.29
N MET A 175 -26.61 -2.48 13.37
CA MET A 175 -25.92 -2.82 14.62
C MET A 175 -26.53 -2.04 15.79
N ALA A 176 -26.21 -2.47 17.01
CA ALA A 176 -26.60 -1.77 18.22
C ALA A 176 -25.93 -0.39 18.28
N GLU A 177 -26.66 0.61 18.81
CA GLU A 177 -26.19 1.99 18.82
C GLU A 177 -24.97 2.19 19.70
N ASP A 178 -24.88 1.50 20.83
CA ASP A 178 -23.71 1.51 21.71
C ASP A 178 -22.44 1.02 21.01
N ALA A 179 -22.52 -0.05 20.22
CA ALA A 179 -21.41 -0.52 19.41
C ALA A 179 -20.99 0.50 18.33
N ARG A 180 -21.99 1.16 17.70
CA ARG A 180 -21.71 2.22 16.71
C ARG A 180 -20.96 3.39 17.31
N VAL A 181 -21.39 3.85 18.48
CA VAL A 181 -20.72 4.95 19.21
C VAL A 181 -19.28 4.58 19.53
N VAL A 182 -19.02 3.37 20.04
CA VAL A 182 -17.66 2.92 20.34
C VAL A 182 -16.77 2.91 19.10
N ILE A 183 -17.30 2.46 17.93
CA ILE A 183 -16.56 2.46 16.68
C ILE A 183 -16.17 3.88 16.26
N GLN A 184 -17.12 4.81 16.29
CA GLN A 184 -16.89 6.19 15.88
C GLN A 184 -15.88 6.91 16.80
N GLU A 185 -16.02 6.73 18.12
CA GLU A 185 -15.09 7.32 19.09
C GLU A 185 -13.67 6.76 18.93
N ASN A 186 -13.55 5.44 18.76
CA ASN A 186 -12.23 4.83 18.57
C ASN A 186 -11.59 5.29 17.26
N GLY A 187 -12.35 5.37 16.16
CA GLY A 187 -11.87 5.90 14.88
C GLY A 187 -11.35 7.32 15.01
N ARG A 188 -12.07 8.21 15.70
CA ARG A 188 -11.62 9.59 15.93
C ARG A 188 -10.31 9.63 16.74
N LYS A 189 -10.25 8.91 17.87
CA LYS A 189 -9.03 8.82 18.68
C LYS A 189 -7.85 8.27 17.90
N TYR A 190 -8.11 7.33 16.98
CA TYR A 190 -7.07 6.75 16.13
C TYR A 190 -6.48 7.79 15.17
N ILE A 191 -7.33 8.61 14.54
CA ILE A 191 -6.89 9.70 13.66
C ILE A 191 -6.08 10.75 14.46
N GLU A 192 -6.57 11.14 15.63
CA GLU A 192 -5.84 12.07 16.51
C GLU A 192 -4.44 11.55 16.85
N ARG A 193 -4.31 10.24 17.10
CA ARG A 193 -3.01 9.59 17.34
C ARG A 193 -2.08 9.67 16.13
N ILE A 194 -2.60 9.49 14.91
CA ILE A 194 -1.81 9.63 13.67
C ILE A 194 -1.33 11.07 13.51
N LEU A 195 -2.22 12.04 13.72
CA LEU A 195 -1.92 13.46 13.54
C LEU A 195 -0.98 14.03 14.61
N SER A 196 -0.85 13.35 15.75
CA SER A 196 0.02 13.76 16.87
C SER A 196 1.40 13.11 16.82
N ALA A 197 1.66 12.20 15.88
CA ALA A 197 2.90 11.45 15.75
C ALA A 197 3.90 12.11 14.81
#